data_6430f8052f1f2712fedfe4dc9f8b80f1
#
_entry.id   6430f8052f1f2712fedfe4dc9f8b80f1
#
_cell.length_a   1.000
_cell.length_b   1.000
_cell.length_c   1.000
_cell.angle_alpha   90.00
_cell.angle_beta   90.00
_cell.angle_gamma   90.00
#
_symmetry.space_group_name_H-M   'P 1'
#
loop_
_entity.id
_entity.type
_entity.pdbx_description
1 polymer ?
#
loop_
_entity_poly.entity_id
_entity_poly.type
_entity_poly.pdbx_seq_one_letter_code
_entity_poly.pdbx_strand_id
1 'polypeptide(L)'
;MKTKKKGYRKGTFSLFLIALPGILYLFINNYVPIMGIFIAFKRFSYAKGIWDSPWCGFDNFKFLFITDDAWVITRNTLLYNLAFIIIGTIISVFMAILLNELGEKLRGKFFQSTLLFPHLLSWVVTSYLVYALLGATNGFVNNTILAGMGKEGIDWYSVKMYWPLILIIVYIWKNAGYTAIVYMAGIAGIDKEIFEAARIDGASK
;
A
#
# COMPACT_ATOMS: atom_id res chain seq x y z
N MET A 1 -7.17 -32.23 43.81
CA MET A 1 -6.64 -30.84 43.81
C MET A 1 -7.47 -29.99 42.92
N LYS A 2 -8.36 -29.13 43.48
CA LYS A 2 -9.22 -28.22 42.70
C LYS A 2 -8.47 -26.89 42.50
N THR A 3 -8.00 -26.63 41.28
CA THR A 3 -7.32 -25.38 40.93
C THR A 3 -8.34 -24.23 40.85
N LYS A 4 -8.15 -23.23 41.70
CA LYS A 4 -8.96 -21.99 41.77
C LYS A 4 -8.85 -21.18 40.51
N LYS A 5 -9.85 -21.24 39.59
CA LYS A 5 -10.06 -20.29 38.49
C LYS A 5 -10.79 -19.03 38.99
N LYS A 6 -10.21 -18.22 39.86
CA LYS A 6 -10.91 -17.06 40.45
C LYS A 6 -10.26 -15.68 40.22
N GLY A 7 -9.25 -15.57 39.38
CA GLY A 7 -8.57 -14.28 39.11
C GLY A 7 -8.81 -13.63 37.76
N TYR A 8 -9.29 -14.37 36.77
CA TYR A 8 -9.35 -13.92 35.36
C TYR A 8 -10.46 -12.89 35.04
N ARG A 9 -11.58 -12.92 35.75
CA ARG A 9 -12.76 -12.08 35.42
C ARG A 9 -12.59 -10.58 35.76
N LYS A 10 -11.91 -10.20 36.84
CA LYS A 10 -11.73 -8.79 37.22
C LYS A 10 -10.73 -8.06 36.31
N GLY A 11 -9.64 -8.72 35.92
CA GLY A 11 -8.66 -8.14 35.00
C GLY A 11 -9.19 -7.95 33.59
N THR A 12 -10.01 -8.88 33.08
CA THR A 12 -10.61 -8.81 31.74
C THR A 12 -11.57 -7.62 31.61
N PHE A 13 -12.37 -7.33 32.62
CA PHE A 13 -13.30 -6.21 32.60
C PHE A 13 -12.57 -4.85 32.61
N SER A 14 -11.50 -4.73 33.40
CA SER A 14 -10.66 -3.50 33.41
C SER A 14 -9.99 -3.27 32.06
N LEU A 15 -9.48 -4.33 31.42
CA LEU A 15 -8.91 -4.24 30.06
C LEU A 15 -9.96 -3.85 29.04
N PHE A 16 -11.19 -4.37 29.13
CA PHE A 16 -12.29 -3.98 28.26
C PHE A 16 -12.65 -2.50 28.42
N LEU A 17 -12.71 -1.98 29.66
CA LEU A 17 -12.96 -0.55 29.90
C LEU A 17 -11.87 0.36 29.32
N ILE A 18 -10.61 -0.06 29.40
CA ILE A 18 -9.49 0.68 28.79
C ILE A 18 -9.58 0.66 27.26
N ALA A 19 -9.99 -0.47 26.67
CA ALA A 19 -10.15 -0.60 25.24
C ALA A 19 -11.43 0.07 24.68
N LEU A 20 -12.45 0.32 25.53
CA LEU A 20 -13.75 0.81 25.14
C LEU A 20 -13.73 2.11 24.31
N PRO A 21 -12.96 3.14 24.65
CA PRO A 21 -12.86 4.35 23.83
C PRO A 21 -12.37 4.07 22.41
N GLY A 22 -11.37 3.20 22.26
CA GLY A 22 -10.86 2.76 20.95
C GLY A 22 -11.89 1.95 20.16
N ILE A 23 -12.60 1.06 20.82
CA ILE A 23 -13.67 0.27 20.20
C ILE A 23 -14.80 1.18 19.72
N LEU A 24 -15.23 2.14 20.53
CA LEU A 24 -16.27 3.09 20.15
C LEU A 24 -15.83 3.97 18.98
N TYR A 25 -14.59 4.45 19.00
CA TYR A 25 -14.01 5.21 17.90
C TYR A 25 -14.04 4.40 16.59
N LEU A 26 -13.57 3.16 16.61
CA LEU A 26 -13.57 2.28 15.45
C LEU A 26 -15.01 1.96 14.99
N PHE A 27 -15.92 1.72 15.92
CA PHE A 27 -17.32 1.46 15.59
C PHE A 27 -17.95 2.65 14.87
N ILE A 28 -17.84 3.85 15.41
CA ILE A 28 -18.43 5.05 14.84
C ILE A 28 -17.80 5.37 13.46
N ASN A 29 -16.49 5.29 13.33
CA ASN A 29 -15.81 5.75 12.12
C ASN A 29 -15.75 4.68 11.01
N ASN A 30 -15.85 3.40 11.34
CA ASN A 30 -15.75 2.33 10.34
C ASN A 30 -17.09 1.60 10.13
N TYR A 31 -17.81 1.27 11.20
CA TYR A 31 -19.03 0.47 11.07
C TYR A 31 -20.28 1.31 10.75
N VAL A 32 -20.42 2.50 11.36
CA VAL A 32 -21.55 3.39 11.05
C VAL A 32 -21.58 3.80 9.56
N PRO A 33 -20.45 4.16 8.90
CA PRO A 33 -20.46 4.47 7.47
C PRO A 33 -20.83 3.27 6.58
N ILE A 34 -20.62 2.02 7.02
CA ILE A 34 -21.04 0.83 6.26
C ILE A 34 -22.56 0.82 6.05
N MET A 35 -23.34 1.42 6.94
CA MET A 35 -24.78 1.58 6.71
C MET A 35 -25.10 2.37 5.44
N GLY A 36 -24.16 3.21 4.97
CA GLY A 36 -24.28 3.91 3.70
C GLY A 36 -24.37 2.98 2.47
N ILE A 37 -24.03 1.70 2.60
CA ILE A 37 -24.14 0.71 1.51
C ILE A 37 -25.59 0.58 1.01
N PHE A 38 -26.57 0.86 1.89
CA PHE A 38 -28.00 0.85 1.49
C PHE A 38 -28.31 1.89 0.43
N ILE A 39 -27.54 2.97 0.32
CA ILE A 39 -27.71 4.01 -0.70
C ILE A 39 -27.49 3.41 -2.10
N ALA A 40 -26.62 2.43 -2.25
CA ALA A 40 -26.39 1.76 -3.53
C ALA A 40 -27.63 1.09 -4.11
N PHE A 41 -28.57 0.69 -3.26
CA PHE A 41 -29.82 0.02 -3.63
C PHE A 41 -31.03 0.96 -3.64
N LYS A 42 -30.82 2.27 -3.42
CA LYS A 42 -31.86 3.28 -3.40
C LYS A 42 -31.63 4.33 -4.50
N ARG A 43 -32.70 4.85 -5.06
CA ARG A 43 -32.65 6.04 -5.91
C ARG A 43 -32.55 7.27 -5.02
N PHE A 44 -31.33 7.56 -4.58
CA PHE A 44 -31.05 8.60 -3.59
C PHE A 44 -31.50 9.98 -4.06
N SER A 45 -32.21 10.69 -3.19
CA SER A 45 -32.62 12.08 -3.39
C SER A 45 -32.23 12.91 -2.19
N TYR A 46 -31.53 14.00 -2.40
CA TYR A 46 -31.15 14.92 -1.35
C TYR A 46 -32.34 15.48 -0.56
N ALA A 47 -33.49 15.67 -1.23
CA ALA A 47 -34.71 16.17 -0.61
C ALA A 47 -35.32 15.17 0.39
N LYS A 48 -35.15 13.85 0.16
CA LYS A 48 -35.74 12.78 0.98
C LYS A 48 -34.73 12.15 1.98
N GLY A 49 -33.44 12.41 1.77
CA GLY A 49 -32.41 11.79 2.59
C GLY A 49 -32.26 10.29 2.34
N ILE A 50 -31.47 9.64 3.20
CA ILE A 50 -31.12 8.20 3.04
C ILE A 50 -32.31 7.30 3.30
N TRP A 51 -33.13 7.63 4.29
CA TRP A 51 -34.18 6.72 4.79
C TRP A 51 -35.44 6.73 3.91
N ASP A 52 -35.86 7.89 3.44
CA ASP A 52 -37.10 8.06 2.69
C ASP A 52 -36.90 7.97 1.16
N SER A 53 -35.68 7.80 0.70
CA SER A 53 -35.41 7.55 -0.72
C SER A 53 -35.94 6.17 -1.14
N PRO A 54 -36.62 6.07 -2.31
CA PRO A 54 -37.23 4.81 -2.76
C PRO A 54 -36.17 3.77 -3.11
N TRP A 55 -36.47 2.52 -2.82
CA TRP A 55 -35.66 1.38 -3.21
C TRP A 55 -35.72 1.18 -4.72
N CYS A 56 -34.59 0.96 -5.36
CA CYS A 56 -34.47 0.64 -6.79
C CYS A 56 -33.76 -0.70 -7.04
N GLY A 57 -33.47 -1.48 -5.99
CA GLY A 57 -32.81 -2.77 -6.12
C GLY A 57 -31.44 -2.62 -6.77
N PHE A 58 -31.17 -3.36 -7.84
CA PHE A 58 -29.89 -3.36 -8.54
C PHE A 58 -29.83 -2.38 -9.72
N ASP A 59 -30.81 -1.48 -9.90
CA ASP A 59 -30.82 -0.57 -11.05
C ASP A 59 -29.57 0.33 -11.13
N ASN A 60 -29.07 0.78 -10.00
CA ASN A 60 -27.86 1.59 -9.94
C ASN A 60 -26.61 0.84 -10.43
N PHE A 61 -26.62 -0.49 -10.35
CA PHE A 61 -25.49 -1.31 -10.81
C PHE A 61 -25.52 -1.61 -12.30
N LYS A 62 -26.68 -1.43 -12.96
CA LYS A 62 -26.81 -1.65 -14.41
C LYS A 62 -25.83 -0.78 -15.20
N PHE A 63 -25.59 0.44 -14.72
CA PHE A 63 -24.65 1.36 -15.33
C PHE A 63 -23.23 0.77 -15.47
N LEU A 64 -22.77 0.03 -14.45
CA LEU A 64 -21.45 -0.59 -14.48
C LEU A 64 -21.29 -1.66 -15.57
N PHE A 65 -22.40 -2.28 -15.99
CA PHE A 65 -22.41 -3.37 -16.96
C PHE A 65 -22.82 -2.91 -18.39
N ILE A 66 -23.39 -1.73 -18.51
CA ILE A 66 -23.72 -1.10 -19.81
C ILE A 66 -22.48 -0.49 -20.43
N THR A 67 -21.58 0.03 -19.59
CA THR A 67 -20.28 0.57 -20.00
C THR A 67 -19.19 -0.48 -19.82
N ASP A 68 -18.08 -0.33 -20.54
CA ASP A 68 -16.88 -1.18 -20.35
C ASP A 68 -16.14 -0.87 -19.05
N ASP A 69 -16.63 0.08 -18.25
CA ASP A 69 -15.94 0.58 -17.07
C ASP A 69 -15.71 -0.50 -16.00
N ALA A 70 -16.72 -1.35 -15.76
CA ALA A 70 -16.57 -2.45 -14.78
C ALA A 70 -15.44 -3.39 -15.18
N TRP A 71 -15.33 -3.73 -16.46
CA TRP A 71 -14.26 -4.59 -16.98
C TRP A 71 -12.90 -3.90 -16.90
N VAL A 72 -12.82 -2.65 -17.36
CA VAL A 72 -11.57 -1.87 -17.34
C VAL A 72 -11.06 -1.68 -15.90
N ILE A 73 -11.94 -1.29 -14.97
CA ILE A 73 -11.59 -1.10 -13.55
C ILE A 73 -11.11 -2.41 -12.93
N THR A 74 -11.87 -3.50 -13.11
CA THR A 74 -11.53 -4.81 -12.54
C THR A 74 -10.19 -5.31 -13.09
N ARG A 75 -10.03 -5.30 -14.41
CA ARG A 75 -8.78 -5.71 -15.08
C ARG A 75 -7.59 -4.89 -14.58
N ASN A 76 -7.72 -3.57 -14.55
CA ASN A 76 -6.64 -2.70 -14.12
C ASN A 76 -6.30 -2.92 -12.65
N THR A 77 -7.30 -3.07 -11.79
CA THR A 77 -7.10 -3.37 -10.36
C THR A 77 -6.33 -4.67 -10.18
N LEU A 78 -6.72 -5.73 -10.88
CA LEU A 78 -6.04 -7.03 -10.79
C LEU A 78 -4.61 -6.96 -11.33
N LEU A 79 -4.41 -6.37 -12.51
CA LEU A 79 -3.09 -6.30 -13.15
C LEU A 79 -2.11 -5.42 -12.35
N TYR A 80 -2.55 -4.26 -11.87
CA TYR A 80 -1.68 -3.40 -11.05
C TYR A 80 -1.33 -4.06 -9.73
N ASN A 81 -2.29 -4.66 -9.02
CA ASN A 81 -1.99 -5.33 -7.76
C ASN A 81 -1.06 -6.54 -7.98
N LEU A 82 -1.26 -7.32 -9.04
CA LEU A 82 -0.38 -8.43 -9.38
C LEU A 82 1.05 -7.93 -9.66
N ALA A 83 1.20 -6.86 -10.45
CA ALA A 83 2.50 -6.24 -10.72
C ALA A 83 3.15 -5.70 -9.43
N PHE A 84 2.40 -5.01 -8.58
CA PHE A 84 2.89 -4.48 -7.31
C PHE A 84 3.37 -5.60 -6.37
N ILE A 85 2.63 -6.69 -6.28
CA ILE A 85 3.00 -7.84 -5.44
C ILE A 85 4.26 -8.50 -6.00
N ILE A 86 4.28 -8.87 -7.27
CA ILE A 86 5.39 -9.64 -7.85
C ILE A 86 6.66 -8.79 -7.88
N ILE A 87 6.62 -7.63 -8.54
CA ILE A 87 7.80 -6.80 -8.73
C ILE A 87 8.25 -6.19 -7.39
N GLY A 88 7.28 -5.74 -6.57
CA GLY A 88 7.54 -5.21 -5.25
C GLY A 88 8.22 -6.23 -4.33
N THR A 89 7.74 -7.48 -4.32
CA THR A 89 8.35 -8.56 -3.53
C THR A 89 9.77 -8.85 -3.99
N ILE A 90 9.99 -9.02 -5.30
CA ILE A 90 11.32 -9.30 -5.86
C ILE A 90 12.32 -8.21 -5.47
N ILE A 91 11.95 -6.95 -5.68
CA ILE A 91 12.82 -5.81 -5.35
C ILE A 91 13.06 -5.70 -3.86
N SER A 92 12.02 -5.87 -3.03
CA SER A 92 12.12 -5.77 -1.58
C SER A 92 12.99 -6.89 -0.98
N VAL A 93 12.85 -8.12 -1.47
CA VAL A 93 13.70 -9.25 -1.02
C VAL A 93 15.15 -9.01 -1.43
N PHE A 94 15.39 -8.58 -2.67
CA PHE A 94 16.73 -8.24 -3.14
C PHE A 94 17.38 -7.15 -2.26
N MET A 95 16.63 -6.08 -1.97
CA MET A 95 17.10 -5.00 -1.09
C MET A 95 17.34 -5.50 0.34
N ALA A 96 16.50 -6.40 0.86
CA ALA A 96 16.66 -6.99 2.19
C ALA A 96 17.95 -7.79 2.31
N ILE A 97 18.29 -8.58 1.30
CA ILE A 97 19.54 -9.35 1.25
C ILE A 97 20.74 -8.39 1.25
N LEU A 98 20.73 -7.36 0.41
CA LEU A 98 21.80 -6.36 0.37
C LEU A 98 21.95 -5.61 1.69
N LEU A 99 20.84 -5.22 2.32
CA LEU A 99 20.86 -4.55 3.62
C LEU A 99 21.40 -5.46 4.73
N ASN A 100 21.04 -6.75 4.70
CA ASN A 100 21.52 -7.73 5.64
C ASN A 100 23.05 -7.95 5.54
N GLU A 101 23.61 -7.93 4.32
CA GLU A 101 25.06 -8.02 4.10
C GLU A 101 25.82 -6.78 4.60
N LEU A 102 25.22 -5.59 4.53
CA LEU A 102 25.82 -4.37 5.07
C LEU A 102 25.93 -4.40 6.61
N GLY A 103 25.14 -5.24 7.28
CA GLY A 103 25.13 -5.45 8.72
C GLY A 103 24.65 -4.20 9.50
N GLU A 104 24.76 -4.28 10.84
CA GLU A 104 24.28 -3.26 11.80
C GLU A 104 25.21 -2.03 11.92
N LYS A 105 26.23 -1.89 11.09
CA LYS A 105 27.15 -0.75 11.11
C LYS A 105 26.43 0.54 10.71
N LEU A 106 27.03 1.68 10.99
CA LEU A 106 26.51 3.02 10.66
C LEU A 106 26.02 3.13 9.20
N ARG A 107 26.72 2.49 8.26
CA ARG A 107 26.34 2.44 6.85
C ARG A 107 24.99 1.72 6.64
N GLY A 108 24.79 0.55 7.25
CA GLY A 108 23.53 -0.18 7.14
C GLY A 108 22.35 0.63 7.69
N LYS A 109 22.51 1.28 8.85
CA LYS A 109 21.49 2.14 9.45
C LYS A 109 21.16 3.35 8.56
N PHE A 110 22.15 3.96 7.94
CA PHE A 110 21.96 5.08 7.00
C PHE A 110 21.14 4.66 5.78
N PHE A 111 21.47 3.54 5.14
CA PHE A 111 20.72 3.03 3.99
C PHE A 111 19.29 2.62 4.37
N GLN A 112 19.10 1.95 5.52
CA GLN A 112 17.76 1.62 6.02
C GLN A 112 16.90 2.86 6.21
N SER A 113 17.43 3.91 6.85
CA SER A 113 16.70 5.16 7.07
C SER A 113 16.36 5.87 5.75
N THR A 114 17.29 5.90 4.81
CA THR A 114 17.10 6.54 3.50
C THR A 114 16.04 5.81 2.68
N LEU A 115 16.05 4.48 2.69
CA LEU A 115 15.08 3.67 1.98
C LEU A 115 13.68 3.71 2.60
N LEU A 116 13.60 3.97 3.92
CA LEU A 116 12.33 4.13 4.61
C LEU A 116 11.68 5.50 4.36
N PHE A 117 12.46 6.51 4.05
CA PHE A 117 11.99 7.89 3.90
C PHE A 117 10.82 8.05 2.91
N PRO A 118 10.84 7.45 1.69
CA PRO A 118 9.70 7.57 0.76
C PRO A 118 8.39 7.01 1.33
N HIS A 119 8.46 5.97 2.15
CA HIS A 119 7.27 5.38 2.77
C HIS A 119 6.56 6.32 3.72
N LEU A 120 7.29 7.20 4.41
CA LEU A 120 6.74 8.17 5.36
C LEU A 120 6.00 9.34 4.67
N LEU A 121 6.23 9.56 3.39
CA LEU A 121 5.53 10.60 2.63
C LEU A 121 4.06 10.21 2.43
N SER A 122 3.15 11.18 2.53
CA SER A 122 1.76 10.93 2.13
C SER A 122 1.65 10.74 0.60
N TRP A 123 0.59 10.07 0.15
CA TRP A 123 0.33 9.93 -1.28
C TRP A 123 0.10 11.27 -1.97
N VAL A 124 -0.43 12.25 -1.25
CA VAL A 124 -0.61 13.62 -1.76
C VAL A 124 0.75 14.25 -2.06
N VAL A 125 1.70 14.19 -1.13
CA VAL A 125 3.07 14.70 -1.35
C VAL A 125 3.74 13.93 -2.50
N THR A 126 3.59 12.60 -2.54
CA THR A 126 4.11 11.77 -3.62
C THR A 126 3.56 12.21 -4.99
N SER A 127 2.25 12.50 -5.08
CA SER A 127 1.65 12.97 -6.34
C SER A 127 2.20 14.33 -6.79
N TYR A 128 2.44 15.25 -5.89
CA TYR A 128 3.11 16.52 -6.20
C TYR A 128 4.56 16.33 -6.68
N LEU A 129 5.30 15.39 -6.10
CA LEU A 129 6.64 15.06 -6.57
C LEU A 129 6.59 14.50 -8.01
N VAL A 130 5.68 13.58 -8.28
CA VAL A 130 5.47 13.04 -9.63
C VAL A 130 5.08 14.15 -10.60
N TYR A 131 4.21 15.08 -10.20
CA TYR A 131 3.84 16.22 -11.01
C TYR A 131 5.02 17.17 -11.27
N ALA A 132 5.85 17.45 -10.28
CA ALA A 132 7.06 18.25 -10.44
C ALA A 132 8.06 17.60 -11.39
N LEU A 133 8.09 16.26 -11.47
CA LEU A 133 8.96 15.55 -12.40
C LEU A 133 8.35 15.46 -13.81
N LEU A 134 7.06 15.14 -13.93
CA LEU A 134 6.40 14.75 -15.19
C LEU A 134 5.37 15.77 -15.67
N GLY A 135 5.23 16.94 -15.06
CA GLY A 135 4.30 17.97 -15.53
C GLY A 135 4.59 18.38 -16.96
N ALA A 136 3.54 18.55 -17.77
CA ALA A 136 3.68 18.83 -19.20
C ALA A 136 4.44 20.13 -19.49
N THR A 137 4.17 21.20 -18.73
CA THR A 137 4.76 22.52 -18.93
C THR A 137 6.03 22.75 -18.11
N ASN A 138 6.00 22.38 -16.82
CA ASN A 138 7.08 22.71 -15.85
C ASN A 138 7.79 21.47 -15.29
N GLY A 139 7.53 20.27 -15.84
CA GLY A 139 8.12 19.04 -15.37
C GLY A 139 9.63 18.99 -15.64
N PHE A 140 10.39 18.55 -14.63
CA PHE A 140 11.85 18.42 -14.72
C PHE A 140 12.30 17.54 -15.89
N VAL A 141 11.58 16.42 -16.15
CA VAL A 141 11.91 15.50 -17.25
C VAL A 141 11.79 16.19 -18.60
N ASN A 142 10.73 16.96 -18.82
CA ASN A 142 10.53 17.67 -20.09
C ASN A 142 11.56 18.81 -20.26
N ASN A 143 11.70 19.66 -19.24
CA ASN A 143 12.45 20.90 -19.38
C ASN A 143 13.97 20.73 -19.21
N THR A 144 14.40 19.66 -18.55
CA THR A 144 15.83 19.43 -18.32
C THR A 144 16.36 18.25 -19.12
N ILE A 145 15.67 17.10 -19.05
CA ILE A 145 16.18 15.88 -19.67
C ILE A 145 15.87 15.87 -21.17
N LEU A 146 14.60 16.00 -21.55
CA LEU A 146 14.19 15.93 -22.95
C LEU A 146 14.69 17.16 -23.74
N ALA A 147 14.56 18.35 -23.18
CA ALA A 147 15.08 19.56 -23.80
C ALA A 147 16.62 19.50 -23.98
N GLY A 148 17.37 18.97 -22.98
CA GLY A 148 18.80 18.77 -23.11
C GLY A 148 19.21 17.74 -24.17
N MET A 149 18.29 16.81 -24.51
CA MET A 149 18.45 15.83 -25.59
C MET A 149 17.94 16.35 -26.96
N GLY A 150 17.42 17.58 -27.02
CA GLY A 150 16.81 18.15 -28.23
C GLY A 150 15.47 17.50 -28.60
N LYS A 151 14.79 16.89 -27.66
CA LYS A 151 13.48 16.24 -27.86
C LYS A 151 12.34 17.13 -27.38
N GLU A 152 11.20 17.02 -28.04
CA GLU A 152 9.98 17.68 -27.61
C GLU A 152 9.45 17.14 -26.28
N GLY A 153 8.80 18.01 -25.50
CA GLY A 153 8.18 17.64 -24.25
C GLY A 153 7.00 16.68 -24.47
N ILE A 154 6.81 15.77 -23.54
CA ILE A 154 5.72 14.78 -23.56
C ILE A 154 4.65 15.20 -22.56
N ASP A 155 3.38 15.16 -22.96
CA ASP A 155 2.26 15.27 -22.02
C ASP A 155 2.00 13.90 -21.35
N TRP A 156 2.80 13.61 -20.31
CA TRP A 156 2.76 12.34 -19.58
C TRP A 156 1.39 12.03 -18.99
N TYR A 157 0.62 13.06 -18.63
CA TYR A 157 -0.68 12.89 -17.98
C TYR A 157 -1.79 12.53 -18.95
N SER A 158 -1.73 12.99 -20.20
CA SER A 158 -2.73 12.70 -21.22
C SER A 158 -2.50 11.36 -21.92
N VAL A 159 -1.27 10.83 -21.90
CA VAL A 159 -0.93 9.59 -22.61
C VAL A 159 -1.09 8.38 -21.71
N LYS A 160 -2.20 7.66 -21.86
CA LYS A 160 -2.56 6.49 -21.02
C LYS A 160 -1.51 5.38 -20.98
N MET A 161 -0.73 5.23 -22.05
CA MET A 161 0.27 4.15 -22.19
C MET A 161 1.40 4.21 -21.14
N TYR A 162 1.77 5.40 -20.65
CA TYR A 162 2.84 5.57 -19.70
C TYR A 162 2.44 5.29 -18.24
N TRP A 163 1.14 5.38 -17.94
CA TRP A 163 0.66 5.26 -16.56
C TRP A 163 0.95 3.92 -15.88
N PRO A 164 0.84 2.75 -16.55
CA PRO A 164 1.19 1.49 -15.91
C PRO A 164 2.62 1.49 -15.38
N LEU A 165 3.57 1.94 -16.18
CA LEU A 165 4.97 2.00 -15.77
C LEU A 165 5.22 3.02 -14.66
N ILE A 166 4.65 4.23 -14.80
CA ILE A 166 4.77 5.31 -13.80
C ILE A 166 4.24 4.83 -12.45
N LEU A 167 3.04 4.24 -12.41
CA LEU A 167 2.43 3.76 -11.18
C LEU A 167 3.25 2.65 -10.52
N ILE A 168 3.79 1.71 -11.30
CA ILE A 168 4.63 0.64 -10.78
C ILE A 168 5.91 1.22 -10.17
N ILE A 169 6.61 2.11 -10.87
CA ILE A 169 7.84 2.73 -10.38
C ILE A 169 7.59 3.53 -9.09
N VAL A 170 6.55 4.36 -9.08
CA VAL A 170 6.20 5.18 -7.91
C VAL A 170 5.80 4.31 -6.72
N TYR A 171 5.02 3.26 -6.96
CA TYR A 171 4.62 2.33 -5.92
C TYR A 171 5.82 1.63 -5.28
N ILE A 172 6.73 1.11 -6.12
CA ILE A 172 7.93 0.41 -5.66
C ILE A 172 8.85 1.37 -4.90
N TRP A 173 9.14 2.55 -5.49
CA TRP A 173 9.96 3.56 -4.83
C TRP A 173 9.44 3.92 -3.43
N LYS A 174 8.11 4.05 -3.30
CA LYS A 174 7.47 4.40 -2.03
C LYS A 174 7.49 3.26 -1.00
N ASN A 175 7.31 2.02 -1.42
CA ASN A 175 7.00 0.92 -0.49
C ASN A 175 8.13 -0.10 -0.34
N ALA A 176 9.01 -0.27 -1.34
CA ALA A 176 10.00 -1.33 -1.33
C ALA A 176 10.97 -1.25 -0.15
N GLY A 177 11.36 -0.04 0.28
CA GLY A 177 12.24 0.15 1.43
C GLY A 177 11.65 -0.33 2.75
N TYR A 178 10.38 0.00 3.01
CA TYR A 178 9.66 -0.50 4.19
C TYR A 178 9.54 -2.03 4.16
N THR A 179 9.11 -2.58 3.03
CA THR A 179 8.94 -4.03 2.87
C THR A 179 10.29 -4.77 2.96
N ALA A 180 11.37 -4.18 2.46
CA ALA A 180 12.71 -4.73 2.60
C ALA A 180 13.16 -4.84 4.06
N ILE A 181 12.85 -3.86 4.90
CA ILE A 181 13.15 -3.93 6.34
C ILE A 181 12.37 -5.07 7.02
N VAL A 182 11.12 -5.28 6.64
CA VAL A 182 10.31 -6.39 7.15
C VAL A 182 10.92 -7.74 6.75
N TYR A 183 11.33 -7.91 5.49
CA TYR A 183 12.02 -9.13 5.04
C TYR A 183 13.38 -9.32 5.70
N MET A 184 14.14 -8.23 5.90
CA MET A 184 15.42 -8.28 6.61
C MET A 184 15.26 -8.78 8.05
N ALA A 185 14.20 -8.36 8.75
CA ALA A 185 13.88 -8.90 10.09
C ALA A 185 13.58 -10.40 10.04
N GLY A 186 12.90 -10.88 8.99
CA GLY A 186 12.70 -12.32 8.76
C GLY A 186 14.02 -13.05 8.52
N ILE A 187 14.92 -12.50 7.71
CA ILE A 187 16.25 -13.11 7.46
C ILE A 187 17.08 -13.18 8.74
N ALA A 188 17.05 -12.12 9.55
CA ALA A 188 17.78 -12.09 10.83
C ALA A 188 17.25 -13.12 11.87
N GLY A 189 16.03 -13.60 11.70
CA GLY A 189 15.42 -14.64 12.53
C GLY A 189 15.79 -16.08 12.12
N ILE A 190 16.53 -16.28 11.04
CA ILE A 190 16.98 -17.60 10.59
C ILE A 190 18.16 -18.05 11.45
N ASP A 191 18.10 -19.26 12.00
CA ASP A 191 19.15 -19.83 12.84
C ASP A 191 20.49 -19.90 12.10
N LYS A 192 21.54 -19.38 12.70
CA LYS A 192 22.88 -19.38 12.12
C LYS A 192 23.43 -20.77 11.88
N GLU A 193 22.99 -21.76 12.67
CA GLU A 193 23.36 -23.17 12.52
C GLU A 193 23.04 -23.73 11.14
N ILE A 194 21.94 -23.25 10.50
CA ILE A 194 21.57 -23.66 9.14
C ILE A 194 22.63 -23.22 8.13
N PHE A 195 23.13 -21.99 8.27
CA PHE A 195 24.19 -21.48 7.40
C PHE A 195 25.54 -22.17 7.64
N GLU A 196 25.83 -22.53 8.89
CA GLU A 196 27.05 -23.29 9.24
C GLU A 196 27.00 -24.71 8.67
N ALA A 197 25.86 -25.41 8.80
CA ALA A 197 25.67 -26.73 8.20
C ALA A 197 25.84 -26.68 6.67
N ALA A 198 25.20 -25.71 5.99
CA ALA A 198 25.33 -25.53 4.55
C ALA A 198 26.80 -25.31 4.10
N ARG A 199 27.60 -24.57 4.91
CA ARG A 199 29.02 -24.38 4.63
C ARG A 199 29.83 -25.68 4.78
N ILE A 200 29.51 -26.51 5.76
CA ILE A 200 30.14 -27.82 5.95
C ILE A 200 29.82 -28.73 4.76
N ASP A 201 28.60 -28.64 4.24
CA ASP A 201 28.13 -29.39 3.05
C ASP A 201 28.69 -28.83 1.72
N GLY A 202 29.55 -27.80 1.76
CA GLY A 202 30.24 -27.25 0.60
C GLY A 202 29.47 -26.17 -0.16
N ALA A 203 28.38 -25.62 0.40
CA ALA A 203 27.70 -24.50 -0.20
C ALA A 203 28.60 -23.25 -0.19
N SER A 204 28.83 -22.65 -1.37
CA SER A 204 29.48 -21.34 -1.48
C SER A 204 28.49 -20.20 -1.24
N LYS A 205 29.03 -19.03 -0.88
CA LYS A 205 28.25 -17.81 -0.73
C LYS A 205 27.52 -17.43 -2.00
#